data_ce4b8b49d0e61235b70e9e27f2109b6a
#
_entry.id   ce4b8b49d0e61235b70e9e27f2109b6a
#
_cell.length_a   1.000
_cell.length_b   1.000
_cell.length_c   1.000
_cell.angle_alpha   90.00
_cell.angle_beta   90.00
_cell.angle_gamma   90.00
#
_symmetry.space_group_name_H-M   'P 1'
#
loop_
_entity.id
_entity.type
_entity.pdbx_description
1 polymer ?
#
loop_
_entity_poly.entity_id
_entity_poly.type
_entity_poly.pdbx_seq_one_letter_code
_entity_poly.pdbx_strand_id
1 'polypeptide(L)'
;EKDGIAIVFIILGATLLYFFGSKIVELLVSQIVKGKSRGQPRKDIEKRQQTLASLSVSIWRIAVAAVAVLSIFKTLFPALDLSPLFAGAGIVGIAVAFGSQALVKDFLTGLFIVTDNQYRVGDVVEINGAEGRVERLGTRVTVIRDFEGNVHYIPNGSIIHVVNKTMGYSRVNFTLSLSTGT
;
A
#
# COMPACT_ATOMS: atom_id res chain seq x y z
N GLU A 1 -39.21 21.53 13.20
CA GLU A 1 -39.57 20.12 12.90
C GLU A 1 -38.66 19.52 11.84
N LYS A 2 -38.32 20.23 10.75
CA LYS A 2 -37.48 19.71 9.65
C LYS A 2 -36.05 19.39 10.11
N ASP A 3 -35.47 20.24 10.97
CA ASP A 3 -34.11 20.07 11.46
C ASP A 3 -33.99 18.87 12.41
N GLY A 4 -35.01 18.61 13.23
CA GLY A 4 -35.06 17.41 14.09
C GLY A 4 -35.09 16.11 13.30
N ILE A 5 -35.87 16.09 12.20
CA ILE A 5 -35.96 14.94 11.30
C ILE A 5 -34.60 14.72 10.60
N ALA A 6 -33.96 15.81 10.12
CA ALA A 6 -32.63 15.71 9.49
C ALA A 6 -31.57 15.16 10.45
N ILE A 7 -31.56 15.60 11.70
CA ILE A 7 -30.61 15.09 12.72
C ILE A 7 -30.83 13.60 12.98
N VAL A 8 -32.10 13.14 13.05
CA VAL A 8 -32.38 11.70 13.23
C VAL A 8 -31.85 10.89 12.05
N PHE A 9 -32.00 11.36 10.81
CA PHE A 9 -31.46 10.68 9.63
C PHE A 9 -29.93 10.68 9.62
N ILE A 10 -29.28 11.77 10.04
CA ILE A 10 -27.82 11.85 10.16
C ILE A 10 -27.31 10.83 11.19
N ILE A 11 -27.96 10.76 12.37
CA ILE A 11 -27.58 9.81 13.42
C ILE A 11 -27.78 8.36 12.96
N LEU A 12 -28.91 8.07 12.32
CA LEU A 12 -29.21 6.74 11.78
C LEU A 12 -28.18 6.33 10.72
N GLY A 13 -27.92 7.21 9.76
CA GLY A 13 -26.92 6.98 8.71
C GLY A 13 -25.51 6.80 9.28
N ALA A 14 -25.10 7.66 10.21
CA ALA A 14 -23.82 7.56 10.88
C ALA A 14 -23.69 6.26 11.69
N THR A 15 -24.74 5.85 12.39
CA THR A 15 -24.77 4.58 13.15
C THR A 15 -24.66 3.39 12.22
N LEU A 16 -25.38 3.38 11.11
CA LEU A 16 -25.26 2.33 10.10
C LEU A 16 -23.84 2.27 9.52
N LEU A 17 -23.28 3.40 9.11
CA LEU A 17 -21.91 3.47 8.59
C LEU A 17 -20.88 3.05 9.64
N TYR A 18 -21.09 3.43 10.90
CA TYR A 18 -20.19 3.05 12.01
C TYR A 18 -20.13 1.54 12.21
N PHE A 19 -21.26 0.86 12.23
CA PHE A 19 -21.32 -0.58 12.46
C PHE A 19 -21.03 -1.40 11.19
N PHE A 20 -21.75 -1.13 10.10
CA PHE A 20 -21.58 -1.88 8.84
C PHE A 20 -20.23 -1.60 8.18
N GLY A 21 -19.82 -0.33 8.13
CA GLY A 21 -18.52 0.03 7.58
C GLY A 21 -17.37 -0.57 8.37
N SER A 22 -17.46 -0.60 9.71
CA SER A 22 -16.44 -1.26 10.54
C SER A 22 -16.31 -2.75 10.22
N LYS A 23 -17.42 -3.47 10.01
CA LYS A 23 -17.39 -4.88 9.61
C LYS A 23 -16.79 -5.09 8.23
N ILE A 24 -17.13 -4.22 7.27
CA ILE A 24 -16.56 -4.29 5.92
C ILE A 24 -15.05 -4.07 5.96
N VAL A 25 -14.58 -3.05 6.69
CA VAL A 25 -13.14 -2.76 6.85
C VAL A 25 -12.42 -3.96 7.47
N GLU A 26 -12.98 -4.55 8.52
CA GLU A 26 -12.41 -5.73 9.18
C GLU A 26 -12.32 -6.93 8.22
N LEU A 27 -13.36 -7.20 7.45
CA LEU A 27 -13.39 -8.28 6.45
C LEU A 27 -12.33 -8.07 5.37
N LEU A 28 -12.23 -6.85 4.82
CA LEU A 28 -11.22 -6.52 3.79
C LEU A 28 -9.80 -6.71 4.32
N VAL A 29 -9.50 -6.18 5.50
CA VAL A 29 -8.18 -6.34 6.13
C VAL A 29 -7.88 -7.82 6.39
N SER A 30 -8.87 -8.59 6.86
CA SER A 30 -8.70 -10.01 7.12
C SER A 30 -8.38 -10.81 5.87
N GLN A 31 -9.02 -10.51 4.74
CA GLN A 31 -8.75 -11.15 3.45
C GLN A 31 -7.34 -10.84 2.93
N ILE A 32 -6.93 -9.57 3.03
CA ILE A 32 -5.59 -9.13 2.57
C ILE A 32 -4.49 -9.84 3.38
N VAL A 33 -4.65 -9.92 4.70
CA VAL A 33 -3.64 -10.53 5.59
C VAL A 33 -3.58 -12.03 5.36
N LYS A 34 -4.72 -12.73 5.27
CA LYS A 34 -4.77 -14.19 5.03
C LYS A 34 -4.17 -14.59 3.68
N GLY A 35 -4.45 -13.82 2.63
CA GLY A 35 -3.94 -14.10 1.28
C GLY A 35 -2.41 -14.04 1.18
N LYS A 36 -1.74 -13.28 2.04
CA LYS A 36 -0.29 -13.01 1.99
C LYS A 36 0.57 -13.91 2.91
N SER A 37 -0.06 -14.79 3.69
CA SER A 37 0.59 -15.47 4.83
C SER A 37 0.77 -16.99 4.63
N ARG A 38 0.93 -17.47 3.39
CA ARG A 38 1.26 -18.89 3.14
C ARG A 38 2.62 -19.24 3.74
N GLY A 39 2.63 -20.09 4.79
CA GLY A 39 3.84 -20.63 5.39
C GLY A 39 4.28 -20.01 6.72
N GLN A 40 3.54 -19.06 7.29
CA GLN A 40 3.85 -18.48 8.61
C GLN A 40 3.05 -19.12 9.75
N PRO A 41 3.55 -19.10 11.00
CA PRO A 41 2.81 -19.59 12.18
C PRO A 41 1.49 -18.85 12.34
N ARG A 42 0.40 -19.60 12.60
CA ARG A 42 -0.95 -19.03 12.71
C ARG A 42 -1.07 -17.91 13.75
N LYS A 43 -0.39 -18.04 14.88
CA LYS A 43 -0.42 -17.05 15.98
C LYS A 43 0.12 -15.67 15.57
N ASP A 44 1.14 -15.62 14.73
CA ASP A 44 1.73 -14.34 14.27
C ASP A 44 0.83 -13.66 13.24
N ILE A 45 0.15 -14.46 12.41
CA ILE A 45 -0.84 -13.98 11.44
C ILE A 45 -2.03 -13.37 12.17
N GLU A 46 -2.56 -14.03 13.20
CA GLU A 46 -3.70 -13.54 13.98
C GLU A 46 -3.40 -12.23 14.71
N LYS A 47 -2.26 -12.13 15.37
CA LYS A 47 -1.85 -10.87 16.04
C LYS A 47 -1.72 -9.73 15.03
N ARG A 48 -1.06 -9.97 13.92
CA ARG A 48 -0.89 -8.97 12.85
C ARG A 48 -2.23 -8.55 12.26
N GLN A 49 -3.14 -9.50 12.02
CA GLN A 49 -4.49 -9.24 11.53
C GLN A 49 -5.28 -8.38 12.52
N GLN A 50 -5.28 -8.72 13.81
CA GLN A 50 -5.96 -7.95 14.85
C GLN A 50 -5.45 -6.51 14.93
N THR A 51 -4.14 -6.30 14.93
CA THR A 51 -3.56 -4.97 14.98
C THR A 51 -3.93 -4.13 13.76
N LEU A 52 -3.79 -4.67 12.56
CA LEU A 52 -4.14 -3.95 11.33
C LEU A 52 -5.65 -3.68 11.23
N ALA A 53 -6.48 -4.64 11.59
CA ALA A 53 -7.92 -4.48 11.60
C ALA A 53 -8.36 -3.40 12.62
N SER A 54 -7.84 -3.45 13.85
CA SER A 54 -8.18 -2.47 14.89
C SER A 54 -7.78 -1.05 14.52
N LEU A 55 -6.59 -0.86 13.95
CA LEU A 55 -6.14 0.45 13.47
C LEU A 55 -7.03 0.97 12.34
N SER A 56 -7.30 0.14 11.32
CA SER A 56 -8.13 0.52 10.19
C SER A 56 -9.57 0.85 10.61
N VAL A 57 -10.14 0.05 11.49
CA VAL A 57 -11.49 0.28 12.05
C VAL A 57 -11.51 1.54 12.90
N SER A 58 -10.46 1.83 13.68
CA SER A 58 -10.37 3.06 14.48
C SER A 58 -10.35 4.31 13.60
N ILE A 59 -9.55 4.31 12.54
CA ILE A 59 -9.50 5.40 11.57
C ILE A 59 -10.88 5.61 10.92
N TRP A 60 -11.53 4.52 10.49
CA TRP A 60 -12.89 4.57 9.92
C TRP A 60 -13.89 5.20 10.90
N ARG A 61 -13.90 4.75 12.15
CA ARG A 61 -14.81 5.26 13.20
C ARG A 61 -14.60 6.73 13.48
N ILE A 62 -13.35 7.18 13.56
CA ILE A 62 -13.03 8.59 13.75
C ILE A 62 -13.53 9.42 12.57
N ALA A 63 -13.33 8.96 11.34
CA ALA A 63 -13.80 9.65 10.14
C ALA A 63 -15.34 9.77 10.11
N VAL A 64 -16.06 8.68 10.37
CA VAL A 64 -17.53 8.68 10.43
C VAL A 64 -18.04 9.60 11.53
N ALA A 65 -17.44 9.55 12.74
CA ALA A 65 -17.81 10.41 13.85
C ALA A 65 -17.59 11.89 13.52
N ALA A 66 -16.45 12.23 12.92
CA ALA A 66 -16.15 13.62 12.52
C ALA A 66 -17.15 14.15 11.51
N VAL A 67 -17.49 13.37 10.47
CA VAL A 67 -18.51 13.75 9.48
C VAL A 67 -19.88 13.91 10.12
N ALA A 68 -20.29 12.99 11.01
CA ALA A 68 -21.56 13.06 11.70
C ALA A 68 -21.66 14.31 12.58
N VAL A 69 -20.64 14.61 13.36
CA VAL A 69 -20.58 15.79 14.22
C VAL A 69 -20.67 17.07 13.38
N LEU A 70 -19.90 17.19 12.33
CA LEU A 70 -19.94 18.36 11.43
C LEU A 70 -21.31 18.53 10.76
N SER A 71 -21.93 17.42 10.35
CA SER A 71 -23.25 17.44 9.73
C SER A 71 -24.34 17.90 10.72
N ILE A 72 -24.32 17.37 11.95
CA ILE A 72 -25.23 17.78 13.02
C ILE A 72 -25.03 19.28 13.34
N PHE A 73 -23.77 19.70 13.46
CA PHE A 73 -23.41 21.06 13.78
C PHE A 73 -23.93 22.05 12.70
N LYS A 74 -23.78 21.69 11.42
CA LYS A 74 -24.32 22.50 10.30
C LYS A 74 -25.84 22.57 10.31
N THR A 75 -26.51 21.49 10.71
CA THR A 75 -27.98 21.45 10.81
C THR A 75 -28.50 22.34 11.94
N LEU A 76 -27.83 22.33 13.11
CA LEU A 76 -28.20 23.12 14.27
C LEU A 76 -27.87 24.61 14.11
N PHE A 77 -26.82 24.93 13.38
CA PHE A 77 -26.33 26.29 13.18
C PHE A 77 -26.17 26.60 11.68
N PRO A 78 -27.26 26.73 10.92
CA PRO A 78 -27.21 26.94 9.48
C PRO A 78 -26.46 28.21 9.05
N ALA A 79 -26.49 29.24 9.90
CA ALA A 79 -25.83 30.51 9.65
C ALA A 79 -24.30 30.45 9.89
N LEU A 80 -23.82 29.40 10.54
CA LEU A 80 -22.38 29.25 10.81
C LEU A 80 -21.64 28.88 9.53
N ASP A 81 -20.59 29.63 9.22
CA ASP A 81 -19.69 29.34 8.13
C ASP A 81 -18.69 28.24 8.56
N LEU A 82 -18.83 27.06 7.98
CA LEU A 82 -17.91 25.94 8.19
C LEU A 82 -16.73 25.90 7.19
N SER A 83 -16.67 26.88 6.27
CA SER A 83 -15.59 26.94 5.26
C SER A 83 -14.18 26.90 5.87
N PRO A 84 -13.88 27.55 7.02
CA PRO A 84 -12.56 27.44 7.63
C PRO A 84 -12.22 26.02 8.10
N LEU A 85 -13.23 25.25 8.56
CA LEU A 85 -13.01 23.86 8.97
C LEU A 85 -12.73 22.95 7.77
N PHE A 86 -13.44 23.15 6.65
CA PHE A 86 -13.16 22.43 5.41
C PHE A 86 -11.81 22.81 4.81
N ALA A 87 -11.43 24.09 4.88
CA ALA A 87 -10.10 24.54 4.47
C ALA A 87 -9.00 23.86 5.31
N GLY A 88 -9.17 23.82 6.64
CA GLY A 88 -8.23 23.13 7.54
C GLY A 88 -8.16 21.63 7.26
N ALA A 89 -9.30 20.97 7.05
CA ALA A 89 -9.35 19.55 6.67
C ALA A 89 -8.67 19.31 5.31
N GLY A 90 -8.79 20.24 4.36
CA GLY A 90 -8.09 20.21 3.08
C GLY A 90 -6.58 20.24 3.24
N ILE A 91 -6.05 21.10 4.11
CA ILE A 91 -4.61 21.16 4.42
C ILE A 91 -4.12 19.84 5.00
N VAL A 92 -4.86 19.27 5.96
CA VAL A 92 -4.55 17.95 6.52
C VAL A 92 -4.57 16.86 5.43
N GLY A 93 -5.58 16.91 4.52
CA GLY A 93 -5.65 15.99 3.37
C GLY A 93 -4.42 16.09 2.46
N ILE A 94 -3.96 17.31 2.16
CA ILE A 94 -2.75 17.55 1.38
C ILE A 94 -1.52 16.96 2.10
N ALA A 95 -1.38 17.20 3.40
CA ALA A 95 -0.27 16.66 4.19
C ALA A 95 -0.23 15.11 4.16
N VAL A 96 -1.40 14.47 4.29
CA VAL A 96 -1.53 13.00 4.16
C VAL A 96 -1.20 12.53 2.75
N ALA A 97 -1.63 13.26 1.71
CA ALA A 97 -1.34 12.93 0.32
C ALA A 97 0.17 12.96 0.05
N PHE A 98 0.88 14.01 0.48
CA PHE A 98 2.35 14.07 0.36
C PHE A 98 3.04 12.99 1.19
N GLY A 99 2.55 12.71 2.41
CA GLY A 99 3.10 11.64 3.26
C GLY A 99 2.93 10.24 2.65
N SER A 100 1.89 10.03 1.83
CA SER A 100 1.62 8.75 1.17
C SER A 100 2.16 8.64 -0.26
N GLN A 101 2.77 9.69 -0.81
CA GLN A 101 3.27 9.76 -2.18
C GLN A 101 4.18 8.58 -2.56
N ALA A 102 5.10 8.19 -1.66
CA ALA A 102 5.99 7.06 -1.88
C ALA A 102 5.22 5.74 -2.02
N LEU A 103 4.16 5.53 -1.24
CA LEU A 103 3.33 4.32 -1.32
C LEU A 103 2.59 4.23 -2.66
N VAL A 104 2.06 5.36 -3.14
CA VAL A 104 1.38 5.44 -4.44
C VAL A 104 2.38 5.18 -5.56
N LYS A 105 3.57 5.78 -5.51
CA LYS A 105 4.64 5.55 -6.48
C LYS A 105 5.06 4.09 -6.53
N ASP A 106 5.29 3.44 -5.35
CA ASP A 106 5.63 2.02 -5.26
C ASP A 106 4.59 1.13 -5.95
N PHE A 107 3.30 1.42 -5.70
CA PHE A 107 2.20 0.65 -6.25
C PHE A 107 2.09 0.80 -7.77
N LEU A 108 2.12 2.04 -8.28
CA LEU A 108 2.03 2.31 -9.72
C LEU A 108 3.24 1.73 -10.46
N THR A 109 4.46 1.91 -9.94
CA THR A 109 5.66 1.31 -10.55
C THR A 109 5.56 -0.21 -10.56
N GLY A 110 5.13 -0.85 -9.46
CA GLY A 110 4.91 -2.29 -9.42
C GLY A 110 3.90 -2.78 -10.45
N LEU A 111 2.81 -2.02 -10.68
CA LEU A 111 1.84 -2.31 -11.72
C LEU A 111 2.48 -2.25 -13.12
N PHE A 112 3.23 -1.18 -13.43
CA PHE A 112 3.90 -1.04 -14.72
C PHE A 112 4.99 -2.09 -14.96
N ILE A 113 5.77 -2.47 -13.96
CA ILE A 113 6.73 -3.58 -14.07
C ILE A 113 6.05 -4.85 -14.58
N VAL A 114 4.85 -5.16 -14.06
CA VAL A 114 4.09 -6.35 -14.45
C VAL A 114 3.45 -6.18 -15.82
N THR A 115 2.80 -5.05 -16.10
CA THR A 115 2.08 -4.82 -17.38
C THR A 115 3.03 -4.72 -18.56
N ASP A 116 4.19 -4.06 -18.38
CA ASP A 116 5.20 -3.91 -19.43
C ASP A 116 6.14 -5.12 -19.52
N ASN A 117 5.96 -6.09 -18.58
CA ASN A 117 6.74 -7.32 -18.56
C ASN A 117 8.27 -7.06 -18.52
N GLN A 118 8.71 -6.08 -17.70
CA GLN A 118 10.12 -5.69 -17.62
C GLN A 118 10.99 -6.81 -17.07
N TYR A 119 10.51 -7.54 -16.09
CA TYR A 119 11.11 -8.77 -15.56
C TYR A 119 10.06 -9.63 -14.83
N ARG A 120 10.38 -10.89 -14.61
CA ARG A 120 9.53 -11.90 -13.97
C ARG A 120 10.22 -12.56 -12.79
N VAL A 121 9.43 -13.23 -11.96
CA VAL A 121 9.99 -14.12 -10.92
C VAL A 121 10.82 -15.22 -11.59
N GLY A 122 12.07 -15.36 -11.14
CA GLY A 122 13.05 -16.28 -11.70
C GLY A 122 14.11 -15.61 -12.57
N ASP A 123 13.88 -14.43 -13.13
CA ASP A 123 14.86 -13.68 -13.90
C ASP A 123 16.04 -13.22 -13.01
N VAL A 124 17.22 -13.10 -13.61
CA VAL A 124 18.36 -12.44 -12.99
C VAL A 124 18.36 -10.99 -13.46
N VAL A 125 18.30 -10.09 -12.50
CA VAL A 125 18.24 -8.65 -12.74
C VAL A 125 19.26 -7.90 -11.92
N GLU A 126 19.62 -6.71 -12.40
CA GLU A 126 20.38 -5.73 -11.63
C GLU A 126 19.49 -4.50 -11.42
N ILE A 127 19.23 -4.18 -10.15
CA ILE A 127 18.36 -3.08 -9.72
C ILE A 127 19.09 -2.26 -8.66
N ASN A 128 19.28 -0.98 -8.93
CA ASN A 128 19.96 -0.06 -8.00
C ASN A 128 21.33 -0.56 -7.50
N GLY A 129 22.10 -1.24 -8.37
CA GLY A 129 23.41 -1.82 -8.06
C GLY A 129 23.38 -3.16 -7.32
N ALA A 130 22.21 -3.69 -6.99
CA ALA A 130 22.06 -5.05 -6.46
C ALA A 130 21.72 -6.00 -7.61
N GLU A 131 22.56 -7.02 -7.81
CA GLU A 131 22.35 -8.06 -8.82
C GLU A 131 21.86 -9.35 -8.15
N GLY A 132 20.83 -9.98 -8.71
CA GLY A 132 20.32 -11.22 -8.16
C GLY A 132 19.11 -11.77 -8.90
N ARG A 133 18.66 -12.94 -8.45
CA ARG A 133 17.45 -13.58 -8.98
C ARG A 133 16.21 -13.00 -8.32
N VAL A 134 15.20 -12.66 -9.10
CA VAL A 134 13.88 -12.23 -8.61
C VAL A 134 13.17 -13.40 -7.94
N GLU A 135 13.01 -13.34 -6.63
CA GLU A 135 12.27 -14.35 -5.85
C GLU A 135 10.78 -14.01 -5.75
N ARG A 136 10.48 -12.70 -5.67
CA ARG A 136 9.11 -12.25 -5.54
C ARG A 136 8.93 -10.86 -6.13
N LEU A 137 7.89 -10.73 -6.94
CA LEU A 137 7.38 -9.46 -7.43
C LEU A 137 6.09 -9.14 -6.70
N GLY A 138 6.15 -8.17 -5.79
CA GLY A 138 5.01 -7.72 -5.01
C GLY A 138 4.45 -6.40 -5.54
N THR A 139 3.25 -6.03 -5.10
CA THR A 139 2.60 -4.77 -5.49
C THR A 139 3.40 -3.52 -5.13
N ARG A 140 4.22 -3.59 -4.08
CA ARG A 140 4.99 -2.45 -3.57
C ARG A 140 6.50 -2.71 -3.50
N VAL A 141 6.91 -3.97 -3.43
CA VAL A 141 8.31 -4.37 -3.20
C VAL A 141 8.66 -5.52 -4.11
N THR A 142 9.78 -5.39 -4.81
CA THR A 142 10.48 -6.48 -5.49
C THR A 142 11.51 -7.08 -4.54
N VAL A 143 11.59 -8.41 -4.49
CA VAL A 143 12.55 -9.15 -3.67
C VAL A 143 13.47 -9.90 -4.60
N ILE A 144 14.78 -9.63 -4.48
CA ILE A 144 15.82 -10.34 -5.22
C ILE A 144 16.77 -11.01 -4.23
N ARG A 145 17.36 -12.15 -4.63
CA ARG A 145 18.43 -12.81 -3.89
C ARG A 145 19.69 -12.75 -4.72
N ASP A 146 20.77 -12.23 -4.13
CA ASP A 146 22.08 -12.20 -4.76
C ASP A 146 22.78 -13.56 -4.74
N PHE A 147 23.96 -13.66 -5.39
CA PHE A 147 24.72 -14.89 -5.47
C PHE A 147 25.40 -15.28 -4.15
N GLU A 148 25.50 -14.35 -3.19
CA GLU A 148 26.01 -14.60 -1.84
C GLU A 148 24.90 -15.11 -0.89
N GLY A 149 23.63 -15.11 -1.36
CA GLY A 149 22.47 -15.56 -0.60
C GLY A 149 21.76 -14.46 0.17
N ASN A 150 22.19 -13.20 0.08
CA ASN A 150 21.51 -12.07 0.71
C ASN A 150 20.19 -11.75 0.01
N VAL A 151 19.19 -11.33 0.78
CA VAL A 151 17.88 -10.98 0.26
C VAL A 151 17.69 -9.46 0.30
N HIS A 152 17.48 -8.87 -0.87
CA HIS A 152 17.26 -7.44 -1.04
C HIS A 152 15.77 -7.15 -1.20
N TYR A 153 15.23 -6.28 -0.34
CA TYR A 153 13.87 -5.78 -0.42
C TYR A 153 13.87 -4.39 -1.03
N ILE A 154 13.52 -4.28 -2.30
CA ILE A 154 13.61 -3.04 -3.07
C ILE A 154 12.20 -2.47 -3.27
N PRO A 155 11.88 -1.27 -2.71
CA PRO A 155 10.63 -0.59 -3.01
C PRO A 155 10.51 -0.32 -4.51
N ASN A 156 9.39 -0.69 -5.12
CA ASN A 156 9.23 -0.57 -6.57
C ASN A 156 9.40 0.88 -7.05
N GLY A 157 8.89 1.86 -6.30
CA GLY A 157 9.02 3.28 -6.62
C GLY A 157 10.45 3.83 -6.54
N SER A 158 11.40 3.07 -5.97
CA SER A 158 12.83 3.42 -5.97
C SER A 158 13.57 2.88 -7.19
N ILE A 159 12.93 2.03 -7.99
CA ILE A 159 13.51 1.44 -9.20
C ILE A 159 13.43 2.48 -10.32
N ILE A 160 14.58 3.01 -10.71
CA ILE A 160 14.70 3.98 -11.80
C ILE A 160 15.15 3.28 -13.08
N HIS A 161 16.03 2.31 -12.93
CA HIS A 161 16.62 1.55 -14.03
C HIS A 161 16.76 0.08 -13.60
N VAL A 162 16.44 -0.81 -14.52
CA VAL A 162 16.60 -2.26 -14.35
C VAL A 162 17.33 -2.84 -15.56
N VAL A 163 18.29 -3.70 -15.30
CA VAL A 163 18.94 -4.53 -16.34
C VAL A 163 18.44 -5.96 -16.15
N ASN A 164 17.72 -6.49 -17.12
CA ASN A 164 17.32 -7.89 -17.12
C ASN A 164 18.38 -8.71 -17.89
N LYS A 165 19.10 -9.58 -17.17
CA LYS A 165 20.22 -10.36 -17.73
C LYS A 165 19.81 -11.69 -18.34
N THR A 166 18.54 -12.09 -18.20
CA THR A 166 18.05 -13.41 -18.64
C THR A 166 16.84 -13.35 -19.55
N MET A 167 16.32 -12.16 -19.86
CA MET A 167 15.17 -12.00 -20.74
C MET A 167 15.53 -12.37 -22.18
N GLY A 168 14.95 -13.44 -22.67
CA GLY A 168 15.14 -13.93 -24.03
C GLY A 168 16.39 -14.80 -24.22
N TYR A 169 17.57 -14.33 -23.83
CA TYR A 169 18.81 -15.11 -23.86
C TYR A 169 19.79 -14.63 -22.79
N SER A 170 20.72 -15.51 -22.40
CA SER A 170 21.83 -15.20 -21.51
C SER A 170 23.15 -15.37 -22.23
N ARG A 171 24.09 -14.44 -22.02
CA ARG A 171 25.42 -14.50 -22.62
C ARG A 171 26.49 -14.59 -21.56
N VAL A 172 27.39 -15.59 -21.70
CA VAL A 172 28.59 -15.72 -20.90
C VAL A 172 29.78 -15.23 -21.72
N ASN A 173 30.47 -14.22 -21.24
CA ASN A 173 31.75 -13.77 -21.81
C ASN A 173 32.86 -14.23 -20.88
N PHE A 174 33.84 -14.95 -21.42
CA PHE A 174 35.07 -15.29 -20.70
C PHE A 174 36.30 -14.93 -21.55
N THR A 175 37.30 -14.41 -20.87
CA THR A 175 38.58 -14.05 -21.50
C THR A 175 39.62 -15.09 -21.09
N LEU A 176 40.21 -15.75 -22.06
CA LEU A 176 41.35 -16.67 -21.84
C LEU A 176 42.64 -15.92 -22.11
N SER A 177 43.50 -15.79 -21.10
CA SER A 177 44.85 -15.29 -21.26
C SER A 177 45.73 -16.48 -21.64
N LEU A 178 46.17 -16.52 -22.91
CA LEU A 178 47.12 -17.51 -23.37
C LEU A 178 48.53 -16.97 -23.18
N SER A 179 49.37 -17.67 -22.38
CA SER A 179 50.79 -17.41 -22.33
C SER A 179 51.43 -18.01 -23.59
N THR A 180 51.90 -17.15 -24.50
CA THR A 180 52.81 -17.57 -25.57
C THR A 180 54.17 -17.83 -24.97
N GLY A 181 54.46 -19.07 -24.62
CA GLY A 181 55.82 -19.48 -24.26
C GLY A 181 56.73 -19.37 -25.49
N THR A 182 57.71 -18.50 -25.38
CA THR A 182 58.90 -18.47 -26.24
C THR A 182 59.93 -19.42 -25.72
#